data_f3318a2c6743483c9c8d20afb4b94b41
#
_entry.id   f3318a2c6743483c9c8d20afb4b94b41
#
_cell.length_a   1.000
_cell.length_b   1.000
_cell.length_c   1.000
_cell.angle_alpha   90.00
_cell.angle_beta   90.00
_cell.angle_gamma   90.00
#
_symmetry.space_group_name_H-M   'P 1'
#
loop_
_entity.id
_entity.type
_entity.pdbx_description
1 polymer ?
#
loop_
_entity_poly.entity_id
_entity_poly.type
_entity_poly.pdbx_seq_one_letter_code
_entity_poly.pdbx_strand_id
1 'polypeptide(L)'
;MVNTQTALTFLENHSLFASRWLGAQQQWRGWLEERLHTPIEPKQIDGLLLSLRQSLGQEGLEESALMSELRLARQRLMLWIAYRDLNGLATLDEVTHALSYFAQQSLALTVAYIRRDLNSRFGLPWARLADYELPLMIVGMGKLGGKELNLSSDIDLIFLYEEEGDT
;
A
#
# COMPACT_ATOMS: atom_id res chain seq x y z
N MET A 1 -29.78 5.79 5.43
CA MET A 1 -28.29 5.97 5.43
C MET A 1 -27.74 5.43 6.75
N VAL A 2 -26.66 4.68 6.71
CA VAL A 2 -25.98 4.16 7.91
C VAL A 2 -25.39 5.36 8.66
N ASN A 3 -25.71 5.46 9.97
CA ASN A 3 -25.16 6.52 10.82
C ASN A 3 -23.69 6.18 11.14
N THR A 4 -22.80 7.16 11.02
CA THR A 4 -21.35 6.97 11.19
C THR A 4 -20.98 6.47 12.59
N GLN A 5 -21.61 6.99 13.64
CA GLN A 5 -21.37 6.55 15.00
C GLN A 5 -21.81 5.11 15.26
N THR A 6 -22.97 4.72 14.72
CA THR A 6 -23.45 3.33 14.79
C THR A 6 -22.51 2.40 14.01
N ALA A 7 -22.03 2.83 12.85
CA ALA A 7 -21.10 2.08 12.02
C ALA A 7 -19.74 1.85 12.70
N LEU A 8 -19.19 2.87 13.39
CA LEU A 8 -17.96 2.75 14.16
C LEU A 8 -18.12 1.78 15.34
N THR A 9 -19.20 1.89 16.08
CA THR A 9 -19.50 0.96 17.19
C THR A 9 -19.62 -0.47 16.68
N PHE A 10 -20.25 -0.66 15.51
CA PHE A 10 -20.35 -1.97 14.88
C PHE A 10 -18.99 -2.52 14.49
N LEU A 11 -18.12 -1.70 13.86
CA LEU A 11 -16.74 -2.06 13.51
C LEU A 11 -15.95 -2.52 14.74
N GLU A 12 -16.00 -1.75 15.85
CA GLU A 12 -15.25 -2.07 17.06
C GLU A 12 -15.71 -3.37 17.74
N ASN A 13 -17.01 -3.63 17.70
CA ASN A 13 -17.59 -4.84 18.29
C ASN A 13 -17.31 -6.10 17.46
N HIS A 14 -17.06 -5.98 16.15
CA HIS A 14 -16.90 -7.12 15.25
C HIS A 14 -15.47 -7.29 14.72
N SER A 15 -14.56 -6.37 15.06
CA SER A 15 -13.15 -6.44 14.68
C SER A 15 -12.20 -6.12 15.82
N LEU A 16 -11.54 -7.14 16.38
CA LEU A 16 -10.51 -6.95 17.39
C LEU A 16 -9.36 -6.07 16.91
N PHE A 17 -9.02 -6.16 15.65
CA PHE A 17 -8.01 -5.30 15.02
C PHE A 17 -8.45 -3.83 15.11
N ALA A 18 -9.66 -3.53 14.64
CA ALA A 18 -10.19 -2.16 14.67
C ALA A 18 -10.34 -1.64 16.08
N SER A 19 -10.89 -2.44 17.00
CA SER A 19 -11.06 -2.08 18.42
C SER A 19 -9.72 -1.68 19.07
N ARG A 20 -8.67 -2.48 18.88
CA ARG A 20 -7.32 -2.19 19.41
C ARG A 20 -6.72 -0.92 18.82
N TRP A 21 -6.82 -0.77 17.49
CA TRP A 21 -6.26 0.38 16.79
C TRP A 21 -6.96 1.68 17.12
N LEU A 22 -8.29 1.71 17.12
CA LEU A 22 -9.08 2.90 17.45
C LEU A 22 -8.98 3.26 18.93
N GLY A 23 -8.74 2.28 19.81
CA GLY A 23 -8.45 2.54 21.22
C GLY A 23 -7.10 3.22 21.43
N ALA A 24 -6.08 2.85 20.66
CA ALA A 24 -4.74 3.42 20.73
C ALA A 24 -4.59 4.75 19.95
N GLN A 25 -5.41 4.96 18.91
CA GLN A 25 -5.28 6.05 17.96
C GLN A 25 -6.62 6.75 17.73
N GLN A 26 -7.10 7.45 18.75
CA GLN A 26 -8.44 8.06 18.73
C GLN A 26 -8.68 9.04 17.57
N GLN A 27 -7.64 9.74 17.11
CA GLN A 27 -7.72 10.64 15.95
C GLN A 27 -8.20 9.94 14.67
N TRP A 28 -8.07 8.61 14.58
CA TRP A 28 -8.52 7.87 13.40
C TRP A 28 -10.03 7.66 13.35
N ARG A 29 -10.74 7.86 14.47
CA ARG A 29 -12.22 7.81 14.51
C ARG A 29 -12.80 8.88 13.58
N GLY A 30 -12.45 10.14 13.79
CA GLY A 30 -12.92 11.24 12.94
C GLY A 30 -12.52 11.05 11.46
N TRP A 31 -11.29 10.56 11.23
CA TRP A 31 -10.82 10.25 9.88
C TRP A 31 -11.67 9.17 9.17
N LEU A 32 -12.13 8.13 9.89
CA LEU A 32 -13.02 7.10 9.35
C LEU A 32 -14.45 7.63 9.16
N GLU A 33 -14.97 8.40 10.11
CA GLU A 33 -16.33 8.95 10.03
C GLU A 33 -16.56 9.73 8.75
N GLU A 34 -15.59 10.54 8.33
CA GLU A 34 -15.62 11.28 7.08
C GLU A 34 -15.63 10.38 5.82
N ARG A 35 -15.24 9.10 5.97
CA ARG A 35 -14.96 8.19 4.84
C ARG A 35 -15.93 7.02 4.70
N LEU A 36 -16.91 6.90 5.57
CA LEU A 36 -17.86 5.79 5.53
C LEU A 36 -18.51 5.62 4.15
N HIS A 37 -18.94 6.72 3.57
CA HIS A 37 -19.67 6.74 2.30
C HIS A 37 -18.76 6.99 1.07
N THR A 38 -17.45 7.11 1.28
CA THR A 38 -16.48 7.32 0.20
C THR A 38 -15.95 5.97 -0.29
N PRO A 39 -16.18 5.58 -1.56
CA PRO A 39 -15.57 4.36 -2.13
C PRO A 39 -14.04 4.43 -2.11
N ILE A 40 -13.40 3.28 -1.98
CA ILE A 40 -11.95 3.17 -1.95
C ILE A 40 -11.42 2.96 -3.37
N GLU A 41 -11.09 4.05 -4.03
CA GLU A 41 -10.55 4.08 -5.39
C GLU A 41 -9.03 4.32 -5.36
N PRO A 42 -8.30 4.12 -6.47
CA PRO A 42 -6.86 4.39 -6.57
C PRO A 42 -6.44 5.76 -6.04
N LYS A 43 -7.20 6.82 -6.36
CA LYS A 43 -6.92 8.19 -5.92
C LYS A 43 -6.85 8.34 -4.39
N GLN A 44 -7.71 7.66 -3.67
CA GLN A 44 -7.72 7.69 -2.21
C GLN A 44 -6.51 6.95 -1.63
N ILE A 45 -6.11 5.85 -2.27
CA ILE A 45 -4.92 5.08 -1.89
C ILE A 45 -3.66 5.89 -2.16
N ASP A 46 -3.57 6.58 -3.29
CA ASP A 46 -2.48 7.53 -3.59
C ASP A 46 -2.39 8.63 -2.51
N GLY A 47 -3.53 9.09 -2.01
CA GLY A 47 -3.59 10.03 -0.89
C GLY A 47 -3.00 9.48 0.42
N LEU A 48 -3.15 8.17 0.70
CA LEU A 48 -2.54 7.52 1.86
C LEU A 48 -1.01 7.42 1.75
N LEU A 49 -0.49 7.37 0.53
CA LEU A 49 0.94 7.23 0.22
C LEU A 49 1.61 8.56 -0.13
N LEU A 50 0.87 9.68 -0.09
CA LEU A 50 1.35 10.98 -0.58
C LEU A 50 2.58 11.48 0.19
N SER A 51 2.56 11.40 1.52
CA SER A 51 3.70 11.82 2.36
C SER A 51 4.95 11.03 2.01
N LEU A 52 4.82 9.72 1.84
CA LEU A 52 5.92 8.84 1.48
C LEU A 52 6.47 9.15 0.08
N ARG A 53 5.59 9.41 -0.91
CA ARG A 53 6.02 9.83 -2.25
C ARG A 53 6.82 11.13 -2.24
N GLN A 54 6.39 12.08 -1.40
CA GLN A 54 7.11 13.36 -1.22
C GLN A 54 8.46 13.15 -0.55
N SER A 55 8.53 12.30 0.48
CA SER A 55 9.78 11.99 1.19
C SER A 55 10.79 11.25 0.32
N LEU A 56 10.33 10.40 -0.62
CA LEU A 56 11.21 9.74 -1.59
C LEU A 56 11.97 10.71 -2.50
N GLY A 57 11.42 11.90 -2.76
CA GLY A 57 12.09 12.95 -3.53
C GLY A 57 13.15 13.72 -2.72
N GLN A 58 13.25 13.50 -1.42
CA GLN A 58 14.19 14.19 -0.53
C GLN A 58 15.38 13.30 -0.18
N GLU A 59 16.54 13.93 0.10
CA GLU A 59 17.69 13.22 0.65
C GLU A 59 17.45 12.85 2.12
N GLY A 60 18.03 11.71 2.57
CA GLY A 60 18.03 11.32 3.97
C GLY A 60 16.80 10.54 4.45
N LEU A 61 15.96 10.04 3.56
CA LEU A 61 14.91 9.10 3.98
C LEU A 61 15.53 7.79 4.45
N GLU A 62 15.36 7.48 5.73
CA GLU A 62 15.81 6.24 6.33
C GLU A 62 14.88 5.06 5.99
N GLU A 63 15.44 3.86 5.84
CA GLU A 63 14.65 2.63 5.57
C GLU A 63 13.59 2.39 6.64
N SER A 64 13.94 2.60 7.91
CA SER A 64 13.01 2.48 9.04
C SER A 64 11.81 3.40 8.94
N ALA A 65 11.99 4.61 8.41
CA ALA A 65 10.92 5.57 8.16
C ALA A 65 10.03 5.11 7.01
N LEU A 66 10.63 4.65 5.88
CA LEU A 66 9.89 4.05 4.77
C LEU A 66 8.99 2.90 5.24
N MET A 67 9.56 1.95 6.00
CA MET A 67 8.82 0.80 6.52
C MET A 67 7.68 1.21 7.47
N SER A 68 7.92 2.23 8.30
CA SER A 68 6.92 2.73 9.24
C SER A 68 5.75 3.42 8.54
N GLU A 69 6.03 4.25 7.54
CA GLU A 69 5.01 4.93 6.74
C GLU A 69 4.18 3.94 5.90
N LEU A 70 4.81 2.95 5.27
CA LEU A 70 4.08 1.90 4.53
C LEU A 70 3.17 1.08 5.45
N ARG A 71 3.66 0.74 6.66
CA ARG A 71 2.86 0.02 7.66
C ARG A 71 1.67 0.85 8.11
N LEU A 72 1.88 2.13 8.38
CA LEU A 72 0.82 3.05 8.80
C LEU A 72 -0.24 3.23 7.70
N ALA A 73 0.18 3.42 6.46
CA ALA A 73 -0.72 3.52 5.32
C ALA A 73 -1.54 2.24 5.12
N ARG A 74 -0.90 1.06 5.23
CA ARG A 74 -1.59 -0.23 5.19
C ARG A 74 -2.64 -0.36 6.29
N GLN A 75 -2.32 0.02 7.51
CA GLN A 75 -3.24 -0.07 8.65
C GLN A 75 -4.45 0.84 8.46
N ARG A 76 -4.25 2.07 7.98
CA ARG A 76 -5.35 2.99 7.63
C ARG A 76 -6.25 2.40 6.56
N LEU A 77 -5.67 1.85 5.49
CA LEU A 77 -6.44 1.21 4.42
C LEU A 77 -7.24 0.01 4.95
N MET A 78 -6.63 -0.86 5.74
CA MET A 78 -7.31 -2.03 6.32
C MET A 78 -8.47 -1.62 7.24
N LEU A 79 -8.30 -0.58 8.06
CA LEU A 79 -9.38 -0.04 8.89
C LEU A 79 -10.52 0.53 8.03
N TRP A 80 -10.20 1.26 6.99
CA TRP A 80 -11.20 1.83 6.09
C TRP A 80 -11.97 0.75 5.32
N ILE A 81 -11.27 -0.26 4.81
CA ILE A 81 -11.90 -1.43 4.19
C ILE A 81 -12.84 -2.10 5.19
N ALA A 82 -12.35 -2.46 6.38
CA ALA A 82 -13.16 -3.13 7.40
C ALA A 82 -14.38 -2.29 7.80
N TYR A 83 -14.21 -0.98 7.89
CA TYR A 83 -15.29 -0.05 8.25
C TYR A 83 -16.41 -0.05 7.20
N ARG A 84 -16.08 -0.06 5.92
CA ARG A 84 -17.06 -0.09 4.86
C ARG A 84 -17.64 -1.49 4.63
N ASP A 85 -16.79 -2.50 4.61
CA ASP A 85 -17.18 -3.90 4.33
C ASP A 85 -18.13 -4.45 5.40
N LEU A 86 -17.77 -4.34 6.68
CA LEU A 86 -18.63 -4.79 7.78
C LEU A 86 -19.97 -4.06 7.85
N ASN A 87 -20.05 -2.82 7.36
CA ASN A 87 -21.29 -2.07 7.27
C ASN A 87 -22.04 -2.27 5.93
N GLY A 88 -21.61 -3.20 5.09
CA GLY A 88 -22.25 -3.54 3.81
C GLY A 88 -22.16 -2.43 2.74
N LEU A 89 -21.15 -1.58 2.81
CA LEU A 89 -20.96 -0.42 1.92
C LEU A 89 -19.82 -0.63 0.91
N ALA A 90 -19.01 -1.68 1.05
CA ALA A 90 -18.00 -2.05 0.09
C ALA A 90 -18.42 -3.30 -0.68
N THR A 91 -18.07 -3.37 -1.96
CA THR A 91 -18.20 -4.59 -2.76
C THR A 91 -16.91 -5.41 -2.65
N LEU A 92 -16.99 -6.72 -2.99
CA LEU A 92 -15.80 -7.56 -3.06
C LEU A 92 -14.76 -6.98 -4.03
N ASP A 93 -15.20 -6.49 -5.17
CA ASP A 93 -14.32 -5.86 -6.17
C ASP A 93 -13.61 -4.62 -5.61
N GLU A 94 -14.33 -3.75 -4.88
CA GLU A 94 -13.73 -2.60 -4.22
C GLU A 94 -12.61 -3.03 -3.27
N VAL A 95 -12.87 -4.02 -2.42
CA VAL A 95 -11.90 -4.53 -1.43
C VAL A 95 -10.67 -5.12 -2.11
N THR A 96 -10.85 -6.04 -3.05
CA THR A 96 -9.74 -6.76 -3.69
C THR A 96 -8.91 -5.84 -4.58
N HIS A 97 -9.55 -4.94 -5.32
CA HIS A 97 -8.84 -3.94 -6.13
C HIS A 97 -8.06 -2.94 -5.27
N ALA A 98 -8.65 -2.46 -4.17
CA ALA A 98 -7.98 -1.55 -3.26
C ALA A 98 -6.71 -2.18 -2.66
N LEU A 99 -6.78 -3.43 -2.19
CA LEU A 99 -5.63 -4.15 -1.62
C LEU A 99 -4.56 -4.42 -2.67
N SER A 100 -4.96 -4.86 -3.87
CA SER A 100 -4.04 -5.15 -4.96
C SER A 100 -3.33 -3.88 -5.45
N TYR A 101 -4.07 -2.78 -5.60
CA TYR A 101 -3.50 -1.50 -5.98
C TYR A 101 -2.53 -0.97 -4.91
N PHE A 102 -2.90 -1.05 -3.64
CA PHE A 102 -2.01 -0.66 -2.54
C PHE A 102 -0.72 -1.48 -2.54
N ALA A 103 -0.79 -2.80 -2.74
CA ALA A 103 0.38 -3.65 -2.82
C ALA A 103 1.29 -3.25 -4.00
N GLN A 104 0.73 -3.00 -5.18
CA GLN A 104 1.48 -2.53 -6.35
C GLN A 104 2.19 -1.20 -6.09
N GLN A 105 1.49 -0.22 -5.50
CA GLN A 105 2.07 1.08 -5.19
C GLN A 105 3.15 1.00 -4.11
N SER A 106 2.95 0.15 -3.11
CA SER A 106 3.96 -0.10 -2.05
C SER A 106 5.22 -0.71 -2.62
N LEU A 107 5.11 -1.70 -3.52
CA LEU A 107 6.24 -2.28 -4.24
C LEU A 107 6.97 -1.24 -5.08
N ALA A 108 6.25 -0.43 -5.86
CA ALA A 108 6.85 0.60 -6.69
C ALA A 108 7.65 1.63 -5.85
N LEU A 109 7.11 2.07 -4.72
CA LEU A 109 7.79 2.98 -3.79
C LEU A 109 9.02 2.35 -3.15
N THR A 110 8.93 1.08 -2.75
CA THR A 110 10.05 0.33 -2.16
C THR A 110 11.17 0.17 -3.18
N VAL A 111 10.85 -0.22 -4.41
CA VAL A 111 11.84 -0.35 -5.49
C VAL A 111 12.49 0.98 -5.81
N ALA A 112 11.71 2.06 -5.90
CA ALA A 112 12.25 3.39 -6.15
C ALA A 112 13.24 3.84 -5.05
N TYR A 113 12.92 3.52 -3.78
CA TYR A 113 13.81 3.78 -2.64
C TYR A 113 15.12 2.99 -2.76
N ILE A 114 15.03 1.67 -2.93
CA ILE A 114 16.19 0.76 -3.00
C ILE A 114 17.07 1.12 -4.19
N ARG A 115 16.48 1.36 -5.37
CA ARG A 115 17.23 1.75 -6.58
C ARG A 115 18.01 3.03 -6.35
N ARG A 116 17.41 4.05 -5.72
CA ARG A 116 18.12 5.30 -5.42
C ARG A 116 19.35 5.06 -4.53
N ASP A 117 19.20 4.27 -3.46
CA ASP A 117 20.31 3.93 -2.57
C ASP A 117 21.39 3.14 -3.30
N LEU A 118 21.03 2.07 -4.01
CA LEU A 118 21.97 1.24 -4.76
C LEU A 118 22.67 2.01 -5.88
N ASN A 119 21.94 2.81 -6.65
CA ASN A 119 22.50 3.60 -7.74
C ASN A 119 23.52 4.65 -7.22
N SER A 120 23.30 5.21 -6.03
CA SER A 120 24.25 6.12 -5.42
C SER A 120 25.55 5.45 -4.99
N ARG A 121 25.52 4.17 -4.67
CA ARG A 121 26.65 3.37 -4.14
C ARG A 121 27.39 2.58 -5.22
N PHE A 122 26.68 2.09 -6.20
CA PHE A 122 27.20 1.15 -7.20
C PHE A 122 27.08 1.65 -8.65
N GLY A 123 26.39 2.75 -8.89
CA GLY A 123 26.07 3.21 -10.23
C GLY A 123 24.78 2.64 -10.78
N LEU A 124 24.48 2.99 -12.03
CA LEU A 124 23.29 2.48 -12.74
C LEU A 124 23.60 1.13 -13.37
N PRO A 125 22.67 0.17 -13.35
CA PRO A 125 22.85 -1.10 -14.05
C PRO A 125 22.71 -0.90 -15.56
N TRP A 126 23.80 -0.99 -16.31
CA TRP A 126 23.84 -0.84 -17.76
C TRP A 126 23.88 -2.18 -18.48
N ALA A 127 23.17 -2.25 -19.59
CA ALA A 127 23.24 -3.39 -20.50
C ALA A 127 24.65 -3.50 -21.12
N ARG A 128 25.22 -4.71 -21.20
CA ARG A 128 26.56 -4.93 -21.75
C ARG A 128 26.68 -4.69 -23.24
N LEU A 129 25.58 -4.94 -23.97
CA LEU A 129 25.58 -4.93 -25.45
C LEU A 129 24.78 -3.74 -26.02
N ALA A 130 24.16 -2.92 -25.16
CA ALA A 130 23.33 -1.80 -25.59
C ALA A 130 23.45 -0.63 -24.60
N ASP A 131 23.20 0.58 -25.08
CA ASP A 131 23.36 1.81 -24.28
C ASP A 131 22.03 2.18 -23.60
N TYR A 132 21.60 1.34 -22.65
CA TYR A 132 20.43 1.62 -21.81
C TYR A 132 20.54 1.03 -20.42
N GLU A 133 19.83 1.65 -19.49
CA GLU A 133 19.70 1.17 -18.10
C GLU A 133 18.80 -0.07 -18.03
N LEU A 134 19.30 -1.16 -17.44
CA LEU A 134 18.54 -2.41 -17.26
C LEU A 134 17.36 -2.23 -16.32
N PRO A 135 16.13 -2.53 -16.76
CA PRO A 135 14.96 -2.48 -15.88
C PRO A 135 14.90 -3.70 -14.98
N LEU A 136 14.49 -3.50 -13.73
CA LEU A 136 14.01 -4.56 -12.87
C LEU A 136 12.50 -4.73 -13.09
N MET A 137 12.08 -5.88 -13.56
CA MET A 137 10.67 -6.25 -13.73
C MET A 137 10.21 -7.06 -12.52
N ILE A 138 9.04 -6.73 -11.98
CA ILE A 138 8.42 -7.45 -10.87
C ILE A 138 7.07 -7.98 -11.34
N VAL A 139 6.93 -9.30 -11.33
CA VAL A 139 5.69 -9.99 -11.68
C VAL A 139 4.99 -10.44 -10.40
N GLY A 140 3.81 -9.89 -10.15
CA GLY A 140 2.92 -10.36 -9.09
C GLY A 140 2.24 -11.66 -9.51
N MET A 141 2.34 -12.68 -8.67
CA MET A 141 1.74 -13.99 -8.91
C MET A 141 0.40 -14.14 -8.18
N GLY A 142 -0.33 -15.21 -8.52
CA GLY A 142 -1.56 -15.60 -7.82
C GLY A 142 -2.57 -14.48 -7.70
N LYS A 143 -3.05 -14.22 -6.49
CA LYS A 143 -4.08 -13.20 -6.21
C LYS A 143 -3.63 -11.77 -6.53
N LEU A 144 -2.33 -11.46 -6.36
CA LEU A 144 -1.81 -10.15 -6.74
C LEU A 144 -1.87 -9.97 -8.26
N GLY A 145 -1.43 -10.97 -9.02
CA GLY A 145 -1.49 -10.96 -10.48
C GLY A 145 -2.93 -10.86 -11.02
N GLY A 146 -3.86 -11.55 -10.39
CA GLY A 146 -5.31 -11.49 -10.69
C GLY A 146 -6.02 -10.25 -10.17
N LYS A 147 -5.36 -9.39 -9.38
CA LYS A 147 -5.97 -8.25 -8.66
C LYS A 147 -7.07 -8.67 -7.69
N GLU A 148 -6.89 -9.82 -7.06
CA GLU A 148 -7.86 -10.47 -6.16
C GLU A 148 -7.32 -10.62 -4.73
N LEU A 149 -6.42 -9.72 -4.28
CA LEU A 149 -5.91 -9.76 -2.92
C LEU A 149 -7.04 -9.59 -1.90
N ASN A 150 -7.02 -10.40 -0.85
CA ASN A 150 -7.87 -10.20 0.32
C ASN A 150 -7.05 -9.72 1.53
N LEU A 151 -7.71 -9.41 2.64
CA LEU A 151 -7.09 -8.86 3.86
C LEU A 151 -5.98 -9.73 4.46
N SER A 152 -6.03 -11.03 4.26
CA SER A 152 -5.08 -12.02 4.81
C SER A 152 -4.16 -12.65 3.76
N SER A 153 -4.18 -12.15 2.51
CA SER A 153 -3.33 -12.70 1.46
C SER A 153 -1.87 -12.32 1.65
N ASP A 154 -0.99 -13.30 1.45
CA ASP A 154 0.41 -13.08 1.14
C ASP A 154 0.56 -12.70 -0.34
N ILE A 155 1.70 -12.16 -0.70
CA ILE A 155 2.04 -11.85 -2.09
C ILE A 155 3.27 -12.65 -2.51
N ASP A 156 3.17 -13.32 -3.66
CA ASP A 156 4.25 -14.01 -4.31
C ASP A 156 4.76 -13.16 -5.47
N LEU A 157 6.08 -12.97 -5.55
CA LEU A 157 6.71 -12.10 -6.52
C LEU A 157 7.81 -12.85 -7.27
N ILE A 158 7.91 -12.61 -8.57
CA ILE A 158 9.04 -13.00 -9.39
C ILE A 158 9.77 -11.74 -9.82
N PHE A 159 11.09 -11.70 -9.58
CA PHE A 159 11.97 -10.63 -10.00
C PHE A 159 12.70 -11.07 -11.25
N LEU A 160 12.61 -10.27 -12.30
CA LEU A 160 13.22 -10.54 -13.60
C LEU A 160 14.08 -9.36 -14.02
N TYR A 161 15.20 -9.68 -14.66
CA TYR A 161 16.06 -8.72 -15.34
C TYR A 161 16.42 -9.31 -16.71
N GLU A 162 16.69 -8.47 -17.67
CA GLU A 162 16.80 -8.87 -19.08
C GLU A 162 18.11 -9.64 -19.36
N GLU A 163 19.21 -9.14 -18.78
CA GLU A 163 20.54 -9.76 -18.93
C GLU A 163 21.45 -9.41 -17.74
N GLU A 164 22.57 -10.07 -17.60
CA GLU A 164 23.64 -9.65 -16.70
C GLU A 164 24.24 -8.33 -17.19
N GLY A 165 24.28 -7.33 -16.33
CA GLY A 165 24.82 -6.00 -16.60
C GLY A 165 26.06 -5.68 -15.77
N ASP A 166 26.59 -4.49 -16.00
CA ASP A 166 27.67 -3.90 -15.20
C ASP A 166 27.18 -2.63 -14.49
N THR A 167 27.80 -2.25 -13.36
CA THR A 167 27.49 -1.04 -12.59
C THR A 167 28.72 -0.15 -12.46
#